data_87a73ea8c04d060bed951282bd2faf6a
#
_entry.id   87a73ea8c04d060bed951282bd2faf6a
#
_cell.length_a   1.000
_cell.length_b   1.000
_cell.length_c   1.000
_cell.angle_alpha   90.00
_cell.angle_beta   90.00
_cell.angle_gamma   90.00
#
_symmetry.space_group_name_H-M   'P 1'
#
loop_
_entity.id
_entity.type
_entity.pdbx_description
1 polymer ?
#
loop_
_entity_poly.entity_id
_entity_poly.type
_entity_poly.pdbx_seq_one_letter_code
_entity_poly.pdbx_strand_id
1 'polypeptide(L)'
;MEREKFSSRLGFILISAGCAIGLGNVWRFPYIVGEYGGAAFVLVYLVFLLILGLPIVVMEFAVGRASRKSAALSFDLLEPKGSRWHLTKYIAMAGNYILMMFYTTVGGWMMLYFFKTLKGDFGGMDAEAVAGEFVSMLANPALMGGFMVIVVLLCFGVCAMGLQKGVERITKVMMVCLLVLMVVLAVHSMVLPGGGPGLEFYLKPDFGKMVESGIGEAVFAALGQSFFTLSIGIGALAIFGSYIGKERTLTGEAVSVTLLDTLVAFMAGLIIFPACFAYNIEAKSGPSLIFITLPNVFNHMAGGRIWGTLFFLFMSFAAFSTIIAVFQNIISFATDLTGCTLKKAVLCNIAAIIILSLPCVLGFNLWSSFAPLGEGSTVLDLSLIHI
;
A
#
# COMPACT_ATOMS: atom_id res chain seq x y z
N MET A 1 -28.35 12.43 7.68
CA MET A 1 -28.32 11.74 6.36
C MET A 1 -28.06 10.25 6.61
N GLU A 2 -28.87 9.38 6.01
CA GLU A 2 -28.52 7.95 5.98
C GLU A 2 -27.21 7.77 5.20
N ARG A 3 -26.31 6.95 5.75
CA ARG A 3 -25.02 6.69 5.10
C ARG A 3 -25.22 5.75 3.92
N GLU A 4 -24.60 6.04 2.78
CA GLU A 4 -24.57 5.12 1.64
C GLU A 4 -24.08 3.73 2.09
N LYS A 5 -24.63 2.67 1.50
CA LYS A 5 -24.24 1.28 1.77
C LYS A 5 -23.59 0.71 0.52
N PHE A 6 -22.68 -0.25 0.68
CA PHE A 6 -22.18 -1.02 -0.45
C PHE A 6 -23.28 -1.83 -1.11
N SER A 7 -23.23 -1.96 -2.43
CA SER A 7 -24.23 -2.71 -3.20
C SER A 7 -24.12 -4.23 -2.99
N SER A 8 -22.92 -4.72 -2.63
CA SER A 8 -22.67 -6.16 -2.46
C SER A 8 -21.64 -6.46 -1.36
N ARG A 9 -21.72 -7.69 -0.79
CA ARG A 9 -20.71 -8.18 0.16
C ARG A 9 -19.32 -8.27 -0.50
N LEU A 10 -19.26 -8.76 -1.72
CA LEU A 10 -18.00 -8.85 -2.47
C LEU A 10 -17.39 -7.46 -2.69
N GLY A 11 -18.22 -6.45 -3.01
CA GLY A 11 -17.78 -5.06 -3.12
C GLY A 11 -17.16 -4.57 -1.81
N PHE A 12 -17.82 -4.80 -0.68
CA PHE A 12 -17.29 -4.46 0.64
C PHE A 12 -15.93 -5.12 0.91
N ILE A 13 -15.83 -6.45 0.72
CA ILE A 13 -14.58 -7.19 0.98
C ILE A 13 -13.45 -6.68 0.09
N LEU A 14 -13.69 -6.53 -1.22
CA LEU A 14 -12.65 -6.10 -2.15
C LEU A 14 -12.19 -4.66 -1.92
N ILE A 15 -13.06 -3.76 -1.46
CA ILE A 15 -12.69 -2.38 -1.16
C ILE A 15 -11.93 -2.32 0.17
N SER A 16 -12.43 -3.00 1.20
CA SER A 16 -11.77 -3.05 2.50
C SER A 16 -10.40 -3.72 2.41
N ALA A 17 -10.31 -4.82 1.65
CA ALA A 17 -9.04 -5.45 1.31
C ALA A 17 -8.18 -4.55 0.42
N GLY A 18 -8.74 -3.83 -0.55
CA GLY A 18 -8.00 -2.88 -1.38
C GLY A 18 -7.45 -1.68 -0.61
N CYS A 19 -8.00 -1.36 0.57
CA CYS A 19 -7.40 -0.41 1.50
C CYS A 19 -6.15 -0.97 2.17
N ALA A 20 -6.18 -2.25 2.55
CA ALA A 20 -5.06 -2.97 3.13
C ALA A 20 -4.02 -3.35 2.07
N ILE A 21 -4.46 -3.97 0.96
CA ILE A 21 -3.61 -4.41 -0.15
C ILE A 21 -3.03 -3.21 -0.90
N GLY A 22 -1.77 -2.95 -0.65
CA GLY A 22 -1.06 -1.82 -1.23
C GLY A 22 0.44 -2.04 -1.31
N LEU A 23 1.20 -0.97 -1.26
CA LEU A 23 2.66 -1.01 -1.27
C LEU A 23 3.23 -1.79 -0.08
N GLY A 24 2.47 -1.89 1.01
CA GLY A 24 2.82 -2.70 2.18
C GLY A 24 3.01 -4.17 1.87
N ASN A 25 2.15 -4.73 1.02
CA ASN A 25 2.15 -6.14 0.64
C ASN A 25 3.13 -6.44 -0.48
N VAL A 26 3.16 -5.57 -1.50
CA VAL A 26 3.86 -5.86 -2.75
C VAL A 26 5.27 -5.28 -2.81
N TRP A 27 5.59 -4.37 -1.92
CA TRP A 27 6.91 -3.74 -1.83
C TRP A 27 7.58 -3.97 -0.45
N ARG A 28 6.96 -3.44 0.63
CA ARG A 28 7.58 -3.48 1.97
C ARG A 28 7.72 -4.91 2.50
N PHE A 29 6.70 -5.73 2.34
CA PHE A 29 6.71 -7.11 2.83
C PHE A 29 7.82 -7.95 2.19
N PRO A 30 7.96 -8.07 0.86
CA PRO A 30 9.08 -8.81 0.28
C PRO A 30 10.45 -8.28 0.68
N TYR A 31 10.60 -6.95 0.76
CA TYR A 31 11.83 -6.34 1.23
C TYR A 31 12.22 -6.82 2.63
N ILE A 32 11.32 -6.69 3.61
CA ILE A 32 11.57 -7.09 5.00
C ILE A 32 11.79 -8.61 5.12
N VAL A 33 11.04 -9.40 4.37
CA VAL A 33 11.24 -10.86 4.31
C VAL A 33 12.64 -11.19 3.82
N GLY A 34 13.12 -10.50 2.79
CA GLY A 34 14.49 -10.64 2.27
C GLY A 34 15.56 -10.28 3.30
N GLU A 35 15.32 -9.24 4.09
CA GLU A 35 16.25 -8.73 5.10
C GLU A 35 16.35 -9.65 6.32
N TYR A 36 15.22 -10.20 6.80
CA TYR A 36 15.14 -10.90 8.09
C TYR A 36 14.97 -12.43 7.98
N GLY A 37 15.52 -13.07 6.94
CA GLY A 37 15.65 -14.51 6.91
C GLY A 37 14.49 -15.30 6.29
N GLY A 38 13.75 -14.70 5.37
CA GLY A 38 12.80 -15.43 4.52
C GLY A 38 11.60 -15.98 5.25
N ALA A 39 11.33 -17.30 5.06
CA ALA A 39 10.15 -17.98 5.59
C ALA A 39 10.03 -17.93 7.11
N ALA A 40 11.15 -17.89 7.87
CA ALA A 40 11.10 -17.79 9.33
C ALA A 40 10.48 -16.46 9.77
N PHE A 41 10.84 -15.34 9.12
CA PHE A 41 10.21 -14.05 9.34
C PHE A 41 8.71 -14.08 9.02
N VAL A 42 8.31 -14.72 7.90
CA VAL A 42 6.90 -14.84 7.52
C VAL A 42 6.08 -15.51 8.62
N LEU A 43 6.61 -16.56 9.25
CA LEU A 43 5.92 -17.24 10.36
C LEU A 43 5.71 -16.30 11.57
N VAL A 44 6.74 -15.54 11.96
CA VAL A 44 6.63 -14.57 13.09
C VAL A 44 5.61 -13.48 12.74
N TYR A 45 5.66 -12.96 11.51
CA TYR A 45 4.67 -12.00 11.01
C TYR A 45 3.23 -12.53 11.09
N LEU A 46 2.98 -13.78 10.65
CA LEU A 46 1.66 -14.39 10.71
C LEU A 46 1.14 -14.55 12.15
N VAL A 47 2.03 -14.84 13.11
CA VAL A 47 1.66 -14.89 14.54
C VAL A 47 1.17 -13.52 15.01
N PHE A 48 1.89 -12.42 14.74
CA PHE A 48 1.45 -11.08 15.10
C PHE A 48 0.17 -10.66 14.37
N LEU A 49 0.05 -11.03 13.10
CA LEU A 49 -1.16 -10.75 12.32
C LEU A 49 -2.41 -11.38 12.95
N LEU A 50 -2.30 -12.62 13.43
CA LEU A 50 -3.41 -13.35 14.06
C LEU A 50 -3.71 -12.85 15.48
N ILE A 51 -2.67 -12.58 16.28
CA ILE A 51 -2.83 -12.25 17.70
C ILE A 51 -3.19 -10.76 17.89
N LEU A 52 -2.66 -9.87 17.07
CA LEU A 52 -2.87 -8.43 17.18
C LEU A 52 -3.64 -7.87 15.98
N GLY A 53 -3.19 -8.11 14.76
CA GLY A 53 -3.76 -7.51 13.56
C GLY A 53 -5.25 -7.80 13.43
N LEU A 54 -5.64 -9.05 13.37
CA LEU A 54 -7.03 -9.47 13.21
C LEU A 54 -7.98 -8.95 14.31
N PRO A 55 -7.64 -9.05 15.62
CA PRO A 55 -8.50 -8.46 16.66
C PRO A 55 -8.67 -6.95 16.51
N ILE A 56 -7.62 -6.21 16.13
CA ILE A 56 -7.71 -4.76 15.96
C ILE A 56 -8.61 -4.41 14.77
N VAL A 57 -8.53 -5.15 13.66
CA VAL A 57 -9.46 -4.99 12.52
C VAL A 57 -10.91 -5.16 12.98
N VAL A 58 -11.20 -6.19 13.81
CA VAL A 58 -12.55 -6.40 14.37
C VAL A 58 -12.98 -5.22 15.24
N MET A 59 -12.06 -4.67 16.07
CA MET A 59 -12.33 -3.50 16.91
C MET A 59 -12.61 -2.25 16.08
N GLU A 60 -11.83 -1.95 15.05
CA GLU A 60 -12.08 -0.81 14.16
C GLU A 60 -13.42 -0.95 13.42
N PHE A 61 -13.74 -2.13 12.90
CA PHE A 61 -15.04 -2.39 12.31
C PHE A 61 -16.19 -2.21 13.34
N ALA A 62 -15.98 -2.62 14.59
CA ALA A 62 -16.98 -2.45 15.67
C ALA A 62 -17.23 -0.98 15.96
N VAL A 63 -16.19 -0.17 16.11
CA VAL A 63 -16.29 1.29 16.32
C VAL A 63 -17.06 1.94 15.16
N GLY A 64 -16.71 1.63 13.92
CA GLY A 64 -17.38 2.16 12.75
C GLY A 64 -18.85 1.74 12.69
N ARG A 65 -19.17 0.46 12.93
CA ARG A 65 -20.54 -0.06 12.90
C ARG A 65 -21.42 0.51 14.01
N ALA A 66 -20.85 0.69 15.20
CA ALA A 66 -21.59 1.24 16.35
C ALA A 66 -21.94 2.72 16.16
N SER A 67 -20.96 3.51 15.70
CA SER A 67 -21.13 4.95 15.51
C SER A 67 -21.87 5.34 14.23
N ARG A 68 -21.80 4.52 13.18
CA ARG A 68 -22.24 4.88 11.82
C ARG A 68 -21.57 6.16 11.29
N LYS A 69 -20.37 6.46 11.76
CA LYS A 69 -19.58 7.63 11.42
C LYS A 69 -18.16 7.23 11.00
N SER A 70 -17.44 8.17 10.39
CA SER A 70 -15.99 8.04 10.23
C SER A 70 -15.29 8.15 11.58
N ALA A 71 -13.99 7.81 11.65
CA ALA A 71 -13.19 7.97 12.86
C ALA A 71 -13.18 9.41 13.38
N ALA A 72 -13.53 10.40 12.54
CA ALA A 72 -13.65 11.81 12.92
C ALA A 72 -14.71 12.07 14.00
N LEU A 73 -15.82 11.34 13.98
CA LEU A 73 -16.92 11.52 14.94
C LEU A 73 -17.29 10.25 15.71
N SER A 74 -16.63 9.11 15.43
CA SER A 74 -16.98 7.83 16.04
C SER A 74 -16.87 7.89 17.55
N PHE A 75 -15.75 8.39 18.06
CA PHE A 75 -15.50 8.44 19.50
C PHE A 75 -16.27 9.57 20.20
N ASP A 76 -16.56 10.68 19.51
CA ASP A 76 -17.45 11.72 20.08
C ASP A 76 -18.84 11.14 20.45
N LEU A 77 -19.28 10.09 19.73
CA LEU A 77 -20.56 9.42 19.98
C LEU A 77 -20.49 8.24 20.94
N LEU A 78 -19.36 7.56 20.99
CA LEU A 78 -19.21 6.29 21.70
C LEU A 78 -18.47 6.41 23.03
N GLU A 79 -17.74 7.50 23.26
CA GLU A 79 -16.92 7.64 24.46
C GLU A 79 -17.76 7.82 25.73
N PRO A 80 -17.31 7.25 26.87
CA PRO A 80 -17.91 7.52 28.17
C PRO A 80 -17.73 8.99 28.56
N LYS A 81 -18.69 9.52 29.32
CA LYS A 81 -18.60 10.89 29.86
C LYS A 81 -17.33 11.09 30.67
N GLY A 82 -16.56 12.14 30.37
CA GLY A 82 -15.30 12.47 31.04
C GLY A 82 -14.06 11.80 30.45
N SER A 83 -14.20 10.95 29.44
CA SER A 83 -13.05 10.41 28.70
C SER A 83 -12.57 11.42 27.62
N ARG A 84 -11.44 11.10 26.98
CA ARG A 84 -10.83 11.94 25.93
C ARG A 84 -10.55 11.17 24.63
N TRP A 85 -11.28 10.10 24.38
CA TRP A 85 -11.10 9.28 23.18
C TRP A 85 -11.42 10.04 21.88
N HIS A 86 -12.24 11.08 21.94
CA HIS A 86 -12.51 11.97 20.80
C HIS A 86 -11.24 12.63 20.24
N LEU A 87 -10.14 12.72 21.02
CA LEU A 87 -8.87 13.29 20.54
C LEU A 87 -8.17 12.38 19.52
N THR A 88 -8.48 11.07 19.48
CA THR A 88 -7.92 10.13 18.51
C THR A 88 -8.22 10.52 17.07
N LYS A 89 -9.29 11.27 16.81
CA LYS A 89 -9.61 11.80 15.47
C LYS A 89 -8.47 12.63 14.88
N TYR A 90 -7.78 13.42 15.67
CA TYR A 90 -6.68 14.26 15.18
C TYR A 90 -5.48 13.41 14.74
N ILE A 91 -5.17 12.35 15.50
CA ILE A 91 -4.10 11.42 15.17
C ILE A 91 -4.49 10.64 13.88
N ALA A 92 -5.70 10.10 13.82
CA ALA A 92 -6.18 9.38 12.66
C ALA A 92 -6.20 10.27 11.40
N MET A 93 -6.67 11.52 11.51
CA MET A 93 -6.67 12.46 10.39
C MET A 93 -5.25 12.79 9.94
N ALA A 94 -4.36 13.15 10.87
CA ALA A 94 -2.96 13.45 10.56
C ALA A 94 -2.28 12.26 9.87
N GLY A 95 -2.48 11.04 10.41
CA GLY A 95 -1.94 9.81 9.83
C GLY A 95 -2.38 9.58 8.38
N ASN A 96 -3.66 9.83 8.05
CA ASN A 96 -4.14 9.71 6.67
C ASN A 96 -3.46 10.70 5.71
N TYR A 97 -3.27 11.97 6.12
CA TYR A 97 -2.60 12.95 5.28
C TYR A 97 -1.12 12.65 5.13
N ILE A 98 -0.41 12.29 6.22
CA ILE A 98 1.01 11.89 6.18
C ILE A 98 1.20 10.66 5.29
N LEU A 99 0.32 9.65 5.43
CA LEU A 99 0.33 8.47 4.57
C LEU A 99 0.21 8.87 3.10
N MET A 100 -0.70 9.77 2.76
CA MET A 100 -0.92 10.16 1.37
C MET A 100 0.20 11.04 0.79
N MET A 101 0.98 11.75 1.60
CA MET A 101 2.13 12.53 1.13
C MET A 101 3.11 11.66 0.35
N PHE A 102 3.50 10.50 0.90
CA PHE A 102 4.42 9.60 0.21
C PHE A 102 3.71 8.67 -0.77
N TYR A 103 2.51 8.19 -0.42
CA TYR A 103 1.82 7.17 -1.20
C TYR A 103 1.42 7.66 -2.59
N THR A 104 0.99 8.92 -2.72
CA THR A 104 0.67 9.53 -4.01
C THR A 104 1.92 9.76 -4.86
N THR A 105 3.05 10.09 -4.23
CA THR A 105 4.34 10.24 -4.91
C THR A 105 4.81 8.90 -5.47
N VAL A 106 4.82 7.85 -4.65
CA VAL A 106 5.21 6.50 -5.09
C VAL A 106 4.21 5.92 -6.09
N GLY A 107 2.90 6.18 -5.92
CA GLY A 107 1.88 5.84 -6.91
C GLY A 107 2.16 6.48 -8.28
N GLY A 108 2.66 7.72 -8.29
CA GLY A 108 3.15 8.41 -9.49
C GLY A 108 4.33 7.69 -10.14
N TRP A 109 5.30 7.20 -9.33
CA TRP A 109 6.44 6.41 -9.84
C TRP A 109 5.98 5.09 -10.48
N MET A 110 5.04 4.37 -9.86
CA MET A 110 4.49 3.13 -10.42
C MET A 110 3.84 3.38 -11.77
N MET A 111 3.04 4.43 -11.89
CA MET A 111 2.38 4.82 -13.13
C MET A 111 3.40 5.23 -14.21
N LEU A 112 4.44 5.98 -13.86
CA LEU A 112 5.51 6.34 -14.79
C LEU A 112 6.24 5.10 -15.31
N TYR A 113 6.60 4.17 -14.41
CA TYR A 113 7.29 2.94 -14.78
C TYR A 113 6.42 2.00 -15.62
N PHE A 114 5.10 1.97 -15.36
CA PHE A 114 4.17 1.31 -16.26
C PHE A 114 4.29 1.83 -17.70
N PHE A 115 4.30 3.15 -17.90
CA PHE A 115 4.46 3.73 -19.25
C PHE A 115 5.84 3.52 -19.83
N LYS A 116 6.92 3.59 -19.05
CA LYS A 116 8.29 3.32 -19.52
C LYS A 116 8.45 1.87 -19.97
N THR A 117 7.97 0.91 -19.20
CA THR A 117 8.01 -0.51 -19.59
C THR A 117 7.12 -0.81 -20.80
N LEU A 118 5.92 -0.21 -20.87
CA LEU A 118 5.01 -0.35 -21.97
C LEU A 118 5.62 0.16 -23.28
N LYS A 119 6.35 1.28 -23.25
CA LYS A 119 7.09 1.81 -24.40
C LYS A 119 8.32 0.99 -24.75
N GLY A 120 8.90 0.30 -23.77
CA GLY A 120 10.13 -0.48 -23.91
C GLY A 120 11.40 0.35 -23.68
N ASP A 121 11.30 1.43 -22.90
CA ASP A 121 12.40 2.36 -22.65
C ASP A 121 13.62 1.68 -21.97
N PHE A 122 13.40 0.58 -21.23
CA PHE A 122 14.48 -0.19 -20.59
C PHE A 122 15.18 -1.18 -21.52
N GLY A 123 14.68 -1.41 -22.74
CA GLY A 123 15.19 -2.43 -23.65
C GLY A 123 16.68 -2.21 -24.03
N GLY A 124 17.51 -3.21 -23.73
CA GLY A 124 18.96 -3.17 -24.04
C GLY A 124 19.81 -2.32 -23.07
N MET A 125 19.23 -1.77 -22.00
CA MET A 125 19.96 -1.09 -20.95
C MET A 125 20.72 -2.10 -20.08
N ASP A 126 21.94 -1.76 -19.66
CA ASP A 126 22.64 -2.47 -18.60
C ASP A 126 22.14 -2.03 -17.21
N ALA A 127 22.65 -2.69 -16.16
CA ALA A 127 22.22 -2.44 -14.79
C ALA A 127 22.49 -1.00 -14.33
N GLU A 128 23.59 -0.39 -14.79
CA GLU A 128 23.98 0.97 -14.46
C GLU A 128 23.04 1.98 -15.14
N ALA A 129 22.71 1.78 -16.41
CA ALA A 129 21.76 2.61 -17.14
C ALA A 129 20.36 2.55 -16.54
N VAL A 130 19.87 1.37 -16.12
CA VAL A 130 18.58 1.23 -15.43
C VAL A 130 18.58 1.96 -14.09
N ALA A 131 19.67 1.87 -13.31
CA ALA A 131 19.84 2.63 -12.07
C ALA A 131 19.87 4.15 -12.36
N GLY A 132 20.56 4.57 -13.42
CA GLY A 132 20.62 5.96 -13.90
C GLY A 132 19.23 6.51 -14.26
N GLU A 133 18.35 5.70 -14.85
CA GLU A 133 16.97 6.09 -15.14
C GLU A 133 16.15 6.40 -13.87
N PHE A 134 16.35 5.63 -12.80
CA PHE A 134 15.70 5.91 -11.52
C PHE A 134 16.23 7.21 -10.89
N VAL A 135 17.55 7.40 -10.87
CA VAL A 135 18.16 8.64 -10.36
C VAL A 135 17.72 9.86 -11.18
N SER A 136 17.70 9.74 -12.50
CA SER A 136 17.22 10.79 -13.41
C SER A 136 15.75 11.17 -13.16
N MET A 137 14.90 10.18 -12.90
CA MET A 137 13.51 10.41 -12.49
C MET A 137 13.44 11.20 -11.18
N LEU A 138 14.19 10.79 -10.16
CA LEU A 138 14.20 11.45 -8.85
C LEU A 138 14.73 12.89 -8.93
N ALA A 139 15.68 13.14 -9.83
CA ALA A 139 16.24 14.48 -10.07
C ALA A 139 15.28 15.43 -10.84
N ASN A 140 14.17 14.91 -11.39
CA ASN A 140 13.22 15.70 -12.19
C ASN A 140 11.93 16.01 -11.43
N PRO A 141 11.82 17.19 -10.74
CA PRO A 141 10.65 17.53 -9.94
C PRO A 141 9.38 17.70 -10.77
N ALA A 142 9.49 18.15 -12.02
CA ALA A 142 8.34 18.34 -12.90
C ALA A 142 7.73 17.00 -13.32
N LEU A 143 8.58 16.00 -13.64
CA LEU A 143 8.14 14.66 -14.00
C LEU A 143 7.49 13.96 -12.79
N MET A 144 8.18 13.95 -11.64
CA MET A 144 7.67 13.34 -10.40
C MET A 144 6.36 14.01 -9.96
N GLY A 145 6.34 15.35 -9.88
CA GLY A 145 5.18 16.12 -9.47
C GLY A 145 4.02 15.97 -10.43
N GLY A 146 4.29 15.94 -11.74
CA GLY A 146 3.27 15.74 -12.76
C GLY A 146 2.54 14.41 -12.61
N PHE A 147 3.27 13.30 -12.46
CA PHE A 147 2.67 11.97 -12.25
C PHE A 147 1.96 11.86 -10.90
N MET A 148 2.51 12.44 -9.83
CA MET A 148 1.84 12.53 -8.53
C MET A 148 0.49 13.26 -8.65
N VAL A 149 0.45 14.42 -9.30
CA VAL A 149 -0.79 15.20 -9.53
C VAL A 149 -1.80 14.40 -10.33
N ILE A 150 -1.38 13.70 -11.40
CA ILE A 150 -2.26 12.85 -12.20
C ILE A 150 -2.90 11.77 -11.33
N VAL A 151 -2.13 11.08 -10.49
CA VAL A 151 -2.64 10.06 -9.57
C VAL A 151 -3.64 10.66 -8.59
N VAL A 152 -3.33 11.81 -7.98
CA VAL A 152 -4.25 12.51 -7.07
C VAL A 152 -5.58 12.83 -7.76
N LEU A 153 -5.53 13.40 -8.96
CA LEU A 153 -6.72 13.78 -9.72
C LEU A 153 -7.55 12.56 -10.15
N LEU A 154 -6.90 11.50 -10.61
CA LEU A 154 -7.57 10.24 -10.99
C LEU A 154 -8.29 9.62 -9.79
N CYS A 155 -7.60 9.46 -8.66
CA CYS A 155 -8.16 8.78 -7.48
C CYS A 155 -9.26 9.63 -6.81
N PHE A 156 -9.10 10.96 -6.70
CA PHE A 156 -10.20 11.81 -6.23
C PHE A 156 -11.35 11.88 -7.24
N GLY A 157 -11.09 11.81 -8.55
CA GLY A 157 -12.10 11.70 -9.58
C GLY A 157 -12.99 10.48 -9.39
N VAL A 158 -12.39 9.33 -9.03
CA VAL A 158 -13.15 8.11 -8.65
C VAL A 158 -14.02 8.36 -7.42
N CYS A 159 -13.47 8.97 -6.38
CA CYS A 159 -14.22 9.29 -5.15
C CYS A 159 -15.35 10.29 -5.41
N ALA A 160 -15.16 11.26 -6.31
CA ALA A 160 -16.16 12.25 -6.67
C ALA A 160 -17.42 11.66 -7.34
N MET A 161 -17.32 10.46 -7.94
CA MET A 161 -18.46 9.73 -8.49
C MET A 161 -19.34 9.07 -7.41
N GLY A 162 -18.96 9.16 -6.13
CA GLY A 162 -19.64 8.58 -4.97
C GLY A 162 -19.25 7.13 -4.69
N LEU A 163 -19.76 6.60 -3.56
CA LEU A 163 -19.33 5.31 -3.04
C LEU A 163 -19.64 4.14 -4.00
N GLN A 164 -20.88 4.00 -4.46
CA GLN A 164 -21.29 2.85 -5.27
C GLN A 164 -20.82 2.92 -6.72
N LYS A 165 -21.00 4.06 -7.37
CA LYS A 165 -20.69 4.22 -8.80
C LYS A 165 -19.20 4.40 -9.08
N GLY A 166 -18.50 5.08 -8.18
CA GLY A 166 -17.07 5.36 -8.28
C GLY A 166 -16.26 4.32 -7.52
N VAL A 167 -16.16 4.48 -6.21
CA VAL A 167 -15.26 3.70 -5.36
C VAL A 167 -15.53 2.21 -5.48
N GLU A 168 -16.76 1.74 -5.27
CA GLU A 168 -17.07 0.32 -5.28
C GLU A 168 -16.84 -0.32 -6.66
N ARG A 169 -17.39 0.29 -7.71
CA ARG A 169 -17.33 -0.30 -9.06
C ARG A 169 -15.90 -0.35 -9.60
N ILE A 170 -15.16 0.73 -9.46
CA ILE A 170 -13.80 0.84 -10.02
C ILE A 170 -12.82 0.00 -9.22
N THR A 171 -12.81 0.12 -7.88
CA THR A 171 -11.91 -0.69 -7.04
C THR A 171 -12.19 -2.18 -7.19
N LYS A 172 -13.46 -2.60 -7.31
CA LYS A 172 -13.79 -4.00 -7.56
C LYS A 172 -13.14 -4.53 -8.85
N VAL A 173 -13.23 -3.78 -9.95
CA VAL A 173 -12.59 -4.19 -11.22
C VAL A 173 -11.08 -4.22 -11.08
N MET A 174 -10.49 -3.18 -10.49
CA MET A 174 -9.04 -3.11 -10.25
C MET A 174 -8.54 -4.29 -9.38
N MET A 175 -9.25 -4.62 -8.30
CA MET A 175 -8.87 -5.72 -7.40
C MET A 175 -8.97 -7.09 -8.09
N VAL A 176 -10.00 -7.32 -8.90
CA VAL A 176 -10.09 -8.56 -9.67
C VAL A 176 -8.95 -8.66 -10.69
N CYS A 177 -8.67 -7.58 -11.43
CA CYS A 177 -7.54 -7.55 -12.36
C CYS A 177 -6.21 -7.76 -11.62
N LEU A 178 -6.02 -7.12 -10.46
CA LEU A 178 -4.83 -7.28 -9.62
C LEU A 178 -4.62 -8.75 -9.23
N LEU A 179 -5.66 -9.41 -8.72
CA LEU A 179 -5.56 -10.82 -8.32
C LEU A 179 -5.23 -11.74 -9.50
N VAL A 180 -5.85 -11.52 -10.66
CA VAL A 180 -5.54 -12.30 -11.88
C VAL A 180 -4.10 -12.07 -12.33
N LEU A 181 -3.67 -10.80 -12.42
CA LEU A 181 -2.29 -10.46 -12.79
C LEU A 181 -1.27 -11.08 -11.85
N MET A 182 -1.57 -11.05 -10.54
CA MET A 182 -0.70 -11.64 -9.52
C MET A 182 -0.55 -13.15 -9.68
N VAL A 183 -1.64 -13.88 -9.93
CA VAL A 183 -1.58 -15.33 -10.19
C VAL A 183 -0.74 -15.61 -11.44
N VAL A 184 -0.95 -14.87 -12.52
CA VAL A 184 -0.18 -15.02 -13.77
C VAL A 184 1.31 -14.76 -13.53
N LEU A 185 1.65 -13.66 -12.84
CA LEU A 185 3.04 -13.31 -12.54
C LEU A 185 3.70 -14.32 -11.59
N ALA A 186 2.99 -14.80 -10.56
CA ALA A 186 3.53 -15.80 -9.63
C ALA A 186 3.79 -17.14 -10.32
N VAL A 187 2.84 -17.64 -11.12
CA VAL A 187 3.04 -18.85 -11.90
C VAL A 187 4.24 -18.72 -12.83
N HIS A 188 4.33 -17.59 -13.55
CA HIS A 188 5.48 -17.32 -14.41
C HIS A 188 6.80 -17.33 -13.63
N SER A 189 6.86 -16.62 -12.49
CA SER A 189 8.08 -16.51 -11.67
C SER A 189 8.51 -17.88 -11.09
N MET A 190 7.56 -18.69 -10.63
CA MET A 190 7.85 -20.03 -10.07
C MET A 190 8.42 -21.02 -11.08
N VAL A 191 8.11 -20.87 -12.37
CA VAL A 191 8.63 -21.76 -13.44
C VAL A 191 9.91 -21.22 -14.08
N LEU A 192 10.45 -20.09 -13.62
CA LEU A 192 11.71 -19.54 -14.16
C LEU A 192 12.88 -20.50 -13.87
N PRO A 193 13.70 -20.82 -14.88
CA PRO A 193 14.94 -21.55 -14.66
C PRO A 193 15.85 -20.81 -13.67
N GLY A 194 16.33 -21.51 -12.63
CA GLY A 194 17.15 -20.90 -11.57
C GLY A 194 16.37 -20.29 -10.41
N GLY A 195 15.04 -20.24 -10.45
CA GLY A 195 14.21 -19.65 -9.39
C GLY A 195 14.01 -20.57 -8.16
N GLY A 196 14.38 -21.86 -8.26
CA GLY A 196 14.20 -22.84 -7.18
C GLY A 196 14.75 -22.43 -5.81
N PRO A 197 16.02 -21.96 -5.72
CA PRO A 197 16.58 -21.46 -4.45
C PRO A 197 15.80 -20.30 -3.84
N GLY A 198 15.19 -19.43 -4.66
CA GLY A 198 14.32 -18.35 -4.20
C GLY A 198 13.01 -18.86 -3.60
N LEU A 199 12.43 -19.92 -4.18
CA LEU A 199 11.29 -20.62 -3.58
C LEU A 199 11.66 -21.29 -2.26
N GLU A 200 12.82 -21.96 -2.20
CA GLU A 200 13.30 -22.58 -0.95
C GLU A 200 13.50 -21.55 0.14
N PHE A 201 14.17 -20.42 -0.16
CA PHE A 201 14.35 -19.29 0.76
C PHE A 201 13.00 -18.76 1.31
N TYR A 202 12.01 -18.66 0.45
CA TYR A 202 10.72 -18.05 0.81
C TYR A 202 9.75 -19.03 1.49
N LEU A 203 9.86 -20.34 1.23
CA LEU A 203 8.90 -21.33 1.73
C LEU A 203 9.46 -22.24 2.84
N LYS A 204 10.79 -22.37 2.95
CA LYS A 204 11.43 -23.20 3.95
C LYS A 204 11.99 -22.35 5.10
N PRO A 205 11.42 -22.45 6.30
CA PRO A 205 11.87 -21.65 7.43
C PRO A 205 13.33 -21.99 7.84
N ASP A 206 14.15 -20.95 7.93
CA ASP A 206 15.51 -21.02 8.45
C ASP A 206 15.66 -19.98 9.56
N PHE A 207 15.48 -20.44 10.81
CA PHE A 207 15.60 -19.58 11.98
C PHE A 207 17.06 -19.17 12.25
N GLY A 208 18.05 -19.91 11.75
CA GLY A 208 19.46 -19.53 11.85
C GLY A 208 19.72 -18.21 11.14
N LYS A 209 19.25 -18.06 9.90
CA LYS A 209 19.35 -16.81 9.14
C LYS A 209 18.63 -15.62 9.83
N MET A 210 17.49 -15.88 10.46
CA MET A 210 16.76 -14.84 11.19
C MET A 210 17.53 -14.40 12.46
N VAL A 211 18.23 -15.30 13.13
CA VAL A 211 19.09 -14.97 14.28
C VAL A 211 20.30 -14.16 13.84
N GLU A 212 20.93 -14.54 12.73
CA GLU A 212 22.09 -13.81 12.14
C GLU A 212 21.74 -12.39 11.72
N SER A 213 20.51 -12.15 11.24
CA SER A 213 20.02 -10.80 10.88
C SER A 213 19.51 -9.97 12.06
N GLY A 214 19.54 -10.50 13.29
CA GLY A 214 19.08 -9.80 14.49
C GLY A 214 17.64 -10.16 14.87
N ILE A 215 17.47 -11.11 15.80
CA ILE A 215 16.14 -11.62 16.18
C ILE A 215 15.22 -10.52 16.76
N GLY A 216 15.76 -9.58 17.54
CA GLY A 216 14.98 -8.49 18.14
C GLY A 216 14.43 -7.54 17.06
N GLU A 217 15.25 -7.19 16.09
CA GLU A 217 14.89 -6.34 14.95
C GLU A 217 13.88 -7.04 14.04
N ALA A 218 14.10 -8.33 13.76
CA ALA A 218 13.17 -9.15 12.96
C ALA A 218 11.78 -9.24 13.60
N VAL A 219 11.71 -9.48 14.91
CA VAL A 219 10.45 -9.53 15.68
C VAL A 219 9.75 -8.17 15.67
N PHE A 220 10.48 -7.08 15.90
CA PHE A 220 9.94 -5.73 15.85
C PHE A 220 9.45 -5.36 14.43
N ALA A 221 10.21 -5.70 13.40
CA ALA A 221 9.82 -5.50 12.00
C ALA A 221 8.56 -6.32 11.64
N ALA A 222 8.44 -7.56 12.12
CA ALA A 222 7.26 -8.40 11.91
C ALA A 222 6.01 -7.85 12.59
N LEU A 223 6.16 -7.33 13.83
CA LEU A 223 5.10 -6.61 14.54
C LEU A 223 4.66 -5.38 13.73
N GLY A 224 5.59 -4.50 13.36
CA GLY A 224 5.31 -3.31 12.55
C GLY A 224 4.65 -3.66 11.21
N GLN A 225 5.09 -4.72 10.53
CA GLN A 225 4.50 -5.18 9.28
C GLN A 225 3.06 -5.66 9.47
N SER A 226 2.72 -6.32 10.58
CA SER A 226 1.36 -6.78 10.85
C SER A 226 0.34 -5.64 11.03
N PHE A 227 0.79 -4.47 11.51
CA PHE A 227 -0.01 -3.24 11.59
C PHE A 227 -0.09 -2.54 10.24
N PHE A 228 1.04 -2.41 9.57
CA PHE A 228 1.15 -1.67 8.33
C PHE A 228 0.34 -2.31 7.20
N THR A 229 0.42 -3.65 7.05
CA THR A 229 -0.27 -4.39 5.98
C THR A 229 -1.78 -4.21 6.02
N LEU A 230 -2.37 -4.21 7.23
CA LEU A 230 -3.82 -4.07 7.42
C LEU A 230 -4.31 -2.63 7.47
N SER A 231 -3.41 -1.63 7.34
CA SER A 231 -3.75 -0.20 7.44
C SER A 231 -4.53 0.15 8.72
N ILE A 232 -4.19 -0.48 9.84
CA ILE A 232 -4.84 -0.24 11.14
C ILE A 232 -4.27 1.00 11.84
N GLY A 233 -5.08 1.62 12.69
CA GLY A 233 -4.71 2.82 13.47
C GLY A 233 -5.06 4.14 12.78
N ILE A 234 -5.25 4.17 11.46
CA ILE A 234 -5.59 5.38 10.71
C ILE A 234 -7.11 5.62 10.58
N GLY A 235 -7.93 4.74 11.15
CA GLY A 235 -9.39 4.84 11.11
C GLY A 235 -10.04 4.53 9.74
N ALA A 236 -9.25 4.05 8.78
CA ALA A 236 -9.79 3.67 7.46
C ALA A 236 -10.74 2.47 7.56
N LEU A 237 -10.42 1.47 8.37
CA LEU A 237 -11.30 0.33 8.60
C LEU A 237 -12.56 0.72 9.39
N ALA A 238 -12.49 1.75 10.24
CA ALA A 238 -13.68 2.25 10.93
C ALA A 238 -14.71 2.83 9.94
N ILE A 239 -14.28 3.57 8.89
CA ILE A 239 -15.22 4.04 7.87
C ILE A 239 -15.89 2.87 7.15
N PHE A 240 -15.12 1.82 6.77
CA PHE A 240 -15.70 0.63 6.16
C PHE A 240 -16.62 -0.12 7.14
N GLY A 241 -16.25 -0.23 8.41
CA GLY A 241 -17.10 -0.75 9.48
C GLY A 241 -18.46 -0.04 9.56
N SER A 242 -18.49 1.28 9.33
CA SER A 242 -19.73 2.07 9.36
C SER A 242 -20.73 1.70 8.26
N TYR A 243 -20.31 1.02 7.21
CA TYR A 243 -21.14 0.52 6.13
C TYR A 243 -21.64 -0.92 6.36
N ILE A 244 -21.10 -1.65 7.36
CA ILE A 244 -21.49 -3.04 7.68
C ILE A 244 -22.87 -3.05 8.35
N GLY A 245 -23.81 -3.79 7.80
CA GLY A 245 -25.13 -4.02 8.39
C GLY A 245 -25.08 -4.96 9.61
N LYS A 246 -26.20 -5.00 10.38
CA LYS A 246 -26.32 -5.87 11.57
C LYS A 246 -26.42 -7.36 11.21
N GLU A 247 -26.78 -7.66 9.98
CA GLU A 247 -26.92 -9.02 9.42
C GLU A 247 -25.57 -9.73 9.22
N ARG A 248 -24.45 -9.02 9.32
CA ARG A 248 -23.11 -9.56 9.09
C ARG A 248 -22.29 -9.64 10.37
N THR A 249 -21.49 -10.67 10.49
CA THR A 249 -20.55 -10.83 11.61
C THR A 249 -19.27 -10.04 11.34
N LEU A 250 -18.84 -9.21 12.30
CA LEU A 250 -17.62 -8.41 12.14
C LEU A 250 -16.38 -9.29 12.00
N THR A 251 -16.28 -10.35 12.80
CA THR A 251 -15.17 -11.29 12.74
C THR A 251 -15.08 -11.97 11.36
N GLY A 252 -16.23 -12.39 10.79
CA GLY A 252 -16.23 -13.01 9.47
C GLY A 252 -15.78 -12.07 8.34
N GLU A 253 -16.16 -10.80 8.41
CA GLU A 253 -15.68 -9.79 7.45
C GLU A 253 -14.19 -9.45 7.68
N ALA A 254 -13.75 -9.33 8.94
CA ALA A 254 -12.35 -9.09 9.28
C ALA A 254 -11.44 -10.25 8.82
N VAL A 255 -11.83 -11.49 9.07
CA VAL A 255 -11.10 -12.68 8.58
C VAL A 255 -11.02 -12.68 7.06
N SER A 256 -12.12 -12.36 6.35
CA SER A 256 -12.12 -12.32 4.89
C SER A 256 -11.15 -11.27 4.33
N VAL A 257 -11.11 -10.09 4.92
CA VAL A 257 -10.20 -9.02 4.53
C VAL A 257 -8.75 -9.40 4.84
N THR A 258 -8.46 -9.88 6.05
CA THR A 258 -7.11 -10.28 6.48
C THR A 258 -6.58 -11.44 5.63
N LEU A 259 -7.39 -12.45 5.32
CA LEU A 259 -6.99 -13.57 4.47
C LEU A 259 -6.63 -13.11 3.05
N LEU A 260 -7.43 -12.20 2.48
CA LEU A 260 -7.17 -11.69 1.14
C LEU A 260 -5.90 -10.82 1.12
N ASP A 261 -5.70 -9.98 2.13
CA ASP A 261 -4.49 -9.18 2.33
C ASP A 261 -3.24 -10.07 2.44
N THR A 262 -3.28 -11.07 3.32
CA THR A 262 -2.18 -12.03 3.52
C THR A 262 -1.88 -12.84 2.25
N LEU A 263 -2.92 -13.26 1.52
CA LEU A 263 -2.75 -13.95 0.24
C LEU A 263 -1.95 -13.08 -0.74
N VAL A 264 -2.29 -11.80 -0.84
CA VAL A 264 -1.58 -10.87 -1.74
C VAL A 264 -0.13 -10.68 -1.31
N ALA A 265 0.14 -10.48 -0.02
CA ALA A 265 1.51 -10.37 0.50
C ALA A 265 2.31 -11.65 0.19
N PHE A 266 1.71 -12.81 0.44
CA PHE A 266 2.35 -14.10 0.17
C PHE A 266 2.64 -14.31 -1.32
N MET A 267 1.68 -14.01 -2.18
CA MET A 267 1.86 -14.11 -3.64
C MET A 267 2.92 -13.14 -4.16
N ALA A 268 3.04 -11.95 -3.58
CA ALA A 268 4.10 -10.99 -3.95
C ALA A 268 5.50 -11.56 -3.70
N GLY A 269 5.71 -12.30 -2.60
CA GLY A 269 6.95 -13.04 -2.37
C GLY A 269 7.21 -14.12 -3.42
N LEU A 270 6.17 -14.87 -3.83
CA LEU A 270 6.29 -15.86 -4.90
C LEU A 270 6.61 -15.25 -6.27
N ILE A 271 6.28 -13.97 -6.49
CA ILE A 271 6.67 -13.25 -7.70
C ILE A 271 8.13 -12.81 -7.62
N ILE A 272 8.53 -12.23 -6.49
CA ILE A 272 9.81 -11.48 -6.37
C ILE A 272 10.98 -12.43 -6.10
N PHE A 273 10.89 -13.33 -5.11
CA PHE A 273 12.05 -14.14 -4.71
C PHE A 273 12.56 -15.08 -5.80
N PRO A 274 11.71 -15.88 -6.48
CA PRO A 274 12.20 -16.75 -7.56
C PRO A 274 12.85 -15.94 -8.70
N ALA A 275 12.28 -14.77 -9.03
CA ALA A 275 12.83 -13.92 -10.07
C ALA A 275 14.19 -13.32 -9.66
N CYS A 276 14.33 -12.81 -8.44
CA CYS A 276 15.60 -12.29 -7.94
C CYS A 276 16.70 -13.36 -7.93
N PHE A 277 16.40 -14.55 -7.43
CA PHE A 277 17.38 -15.65 -7.36
C PHE A 277 17.73 -16.20 -8.74
N ALA A 278 16.77 -16.29 -9.67
CA ALA A 278 17.03 -16.74 -11.04
C ALA A 278 18.05 -15.86 -11.77
N TYR A 279 18.13 -14.58 -11.42
CA TYR A 279 19.04 -13.61 -12.05
C TYR A 279 20.19 -13.16 -11.12
N ASN A 280 20.41 -13.84 -9.98
CA ASN A 280 21.44 -13.53 -8.98
C ASN A 280 21.40 -12.08 -8.49
N ILE A 281 20.20 -11.55 -8.23
CA ILE A 281 19.99 -10.19 -7.79
C ILE A 281 19.51 -10.22 -6.34
N GLU A 282 20.13 -9.41 -5.48
CA GLU A 282 19.75 -9.33 -4.06
C GLU A 282 18.36 -8.69 -3.88
N ALA A 283 17.48 -9.35 -3.09
CA ALA A 283 16.16 -8.84 -2.76
C ALA A 283 16.18 -7.79 -1.61
N LYS A 284 17.32 -7.20 -1.31
CA LYS A 284 17.60 -6.38 -0.12
C LYS A 284 17.73 -4.89 -0.42
N SER A 285 16.82 -4.23 -1.09
CA SER A 285 17.14 -2.83 -1.39
C SER A 285 15.95 -1.87 -1.48
N GLY A 286 15.03 -1.91 -0.51
CA GLY A 286 13.99 -0.89 -0.40
C GLY A 286 13.33 -0.49 -1.74
N PRO A 287 13.22 0.83 -2.07
CA PRO A 287 12.69 1.28 -3.36
C PRO A 287 13.47 0.77 -4.57
N SER A 288 14.76 0.55 -4.44
CA SER A 288 15.63 0.05 -5.51
C SER A 288 15.22 -1.34 -5.99
N LEU A 289 14.65 -2.18 -5.11
CA LEU A 289 14.12 -3.49 -5.50
C LEU A 289 13.11 -3.38 -6.65
N ILE A 290 12.19 -2.45 -6.57
CA ILE A 290 11.11 -2.33 -7.57
C ILE A 290 11.55 -1.52 -8.78
N PHE A 291 12.32 -0.44 -8.57
CA PHE A 291 12.59 0.53 -9.62
C PHE A 291 13.93 0.34 -10.32
N ILE A 292 14.83 -0.47 -9.75
CA ILE A 292 16.13 -0.79 -10.35
C ILE A 292 16.25 -2.30 -10.59
N THR A 293 16.06 -3.10 -9.52
CA THR A 293 16.27 -4.55 -9.54
C THR A 293 15.31 -5.26 -10.50
N LEU A 294 14.01 -5.06 -10.35
CA LEU A 294 13.02 -5.75 -11.19
C LEU A 294 13.04 -5.31 -12.66
N PRO A 295 13.21 -4.02 -13.04
CA PRO A 295 13.44 -3.67 -14.43
C PRO A 295 14.67 -4.37 -15.04
N ASN A 296 15.77 -4.53 -14.28
CA ASN A 296 16.91 -5.32 -14.72
C ASN A 296 16.57 -6.80 -14.94
N VAL A 297 15.81 -7.41 -14.01
CA VAL A 297 15.30 -8.78 -14.17
C VAL A 297 14.52 -8.90 -15.47
N PHE A 298 13.56 -8.00 -15.70
CA PHE A 298 12.74 -8.00 -16.91
C PHE A 298 13.55 -7.82 -18.19
N ASN A 299 14.62 -7.02 -18.15
CA ASN A 299 15.50 -6.83 -19.30
C ASN A 299 16.20 -8.12 -19.76
N HIS A 300 16.50 -9.03 -18.83
CA HIS A 300 17.15 -10.30 -19.12
C HIS A 300 16.16 -11.43 -19.42
N MET A 301 14.84 -11.19 -19.22
CA MET A 301 13.81 -12.20 -19.44
C MET A 301 13.31 -12.22 -20.89
N ALA A 302 13.03 -13.41 -21.42
CA ALA A 302 12.29 -13.54 -22.67
C ALA A 302 10.89 -12.90 -22.53
N GLY A 303 10.58 -11.93 -23.40
CA GLY A 303 9.32 -11.18 -23.30
C GLY A 303 9.24 -10.21 -22.11
N GLY A 304 10.37 -9.81 -21.54
CA GLY A 304 10.45 -9.00 -20.31
C GLY A 304 9.70 -7.67 -20.40
N ARG A 305 9.59 -7.07 -21.59
CA ARG A 305 8.74 -5.88 -21.78
C ARG A 305 7.27 -6.15 -21.41
N ILE A 306 6.74 -7.32 -21.78
CA ILE A 306 5.36 -7.70 -21.46
C ILE A 306 5.25 -7.95 -19.96
N TRP A 307 6.14 -8.76 -19.38
CA TRP A 307 6.15 -9.09 -17.96
C TRP A 307 6.34 -7.87 -17.06
N GLY A 308 7.27 -6.99 -17.42
CA GLY A 308 7.48 -5.72 -16.71
C GLY A 308 6.25 -4.80 -16.79
N THR A 309 5.62 -4.70 -17.95
CA THR A 309 4.38 -3.91 -18.11
C THR A 309 3.25 -4.47 -17.25
N LEU A 310 3.03 -5.79 -17.24
CA LEU A 310 2.03 -6.44 -16.40
C LEU A 310 2.34 -6.26 -14.90
N PHE A 311 3.62 -6.34 -14.52
CA PHE A 311 4.05 -6.11 -13.15
C PHE A 311 3.77 -4.67 -12.69
N PHE A 312 4.18 -3.65 -13.45
CA PHE A 312 3.92 -2.26 -13.07
C PHE A 312 2.45 -1.87 -13.17
N LEU A 313 1.66 -2.53 -14.03
CA LEU A 313 0.20 -2.40 -14.02
C LEU A 313 -0.40 -2.96 -12.70
N PHE A 314 0.04 -4.15 -12.29
CA PHE A 314 -0.31 -4.75 -11.01
C PHE A 314 0.04 -3.84 -9.83
N MET A 315 1.27 -3.32 -9.80
CA MET A 315 1.74 -2.39 -8.77
C MET A 315 0.93 -1.09 -8.73
N SER A 316 0.59 -0.55 -9.92
CA SER A 316 -0.25 0.65 -10.01
C SER A 316 -1.66 0.41 -9.46
N PHE A 317 -2.26 -0.74 -9.74
CA PHE A 317 -3.58 -1.08 -9.19
C PHE A 317 -3.53 -1.28 -7.66
N ALA A 318 -2.47 -1.89 -7.13
CA ALA A 318 -2.27 -2.02 -5.69
C ALA A 318 -2.14 -0.64 -5.02
N ALA A 319 -1.37 0.27 -5.60
CA ALA A 319 -1.23 1.63 -5.06
C ALA A 319 -2.55 2.41 -5.14
N PHE A 320 -3.23 2.39 -6.29
CA PHE A 320 -4.45 3.18 -6.51
C PHE A 320 -5.63 2.71 -5.67
N SER A 321 -5.77 1.39 -5.43
CA SER A 321 -6.83 0.86 -4.57
C SER A 321 -6.73 1.41 -3.14
N THR A 322 -5.52 1.45 -2.58
CA THR A 322 -5.26 2.04 -1.27
C THR A 322 -5.48 3.55 -1.27
N ILE A 323 -4.96 4.29 -2.27
CA ILE A 323 -5.15 5.74 -2.38
C ILE A 323 -6.65 6.09 -2.44
N ILE A 324 -7.44 5.41 -3.26
CA ILE A 324 -8.88 5.63 -3.38
C ILE A 324 -9.57 5.37 -2.03
N ALA A 325 -9.20 4.29 -1.34
CA ALA A 325 -9.80 3.95 -0.05
C ALA A 325 -9.48 4.98 1.04
N VAL A 326 -8.22 5.45 1.12
CA VAL A 326 -7.81 6.50 2.06
C VAL A 326 -8.40 7.85 1.69
N PHE A 327 -8.51 8.20 0.41
CA PHE A 327 -9.20 9.42 -0.02
C PHE A 327 -10.69 9.40 0.35
N GLN A 328 -11.35 8.23 0.23
CA GLN A 328 -12.72 8.07 0.71
C GLN A 328 -12.82 8.32 2.22
N ASN A 329 -11.82 7.90 3.00
CA ASN A 329 -11.75 8.15 4.44
C ASN A 329 -11.56 9.66 4.74
N ILE A 330 -10.62 10.32 4.07
CA ILE A 330 -10.36 11.78 4.19
C ILE A 330 -11.61 12.59 3.81
N ILE A 331 -12.29 12.24 2.73
CA ILE A 331 -13.55 12.89 2.32
C ILE A 331 -14.63 12.70 3.40
N SER A 332 -14.71 11.48 3.96
CA SER A 332 -15.68 11.20 5.04
C SER A 332 -15.36 11.99 6.31
N PHE A 333 -14.09 12.18 6.65
CA PHE A 333 -13.67 13.08 7.73
C PHE A 333 -14.13 14.51 7.48
N ALA A 334 -13.84 15.04 6.31
CA ALA A 334 -14.21 16.41 5.95
C ALA A 334 -15.73 16.62 5.99
N THR A 335 -16.50 15.70 5.42
CA THR A 335 -17.97 15.81 5.40
C THR A 335 -18.60 15.62 6.77
N ASP A 336 -18.10 14.68 7.59
CA ASP A 336 -18.62 14.44 8.94
C ASP A 336 -18.31 15.63 9.87
N LEU A 337 -17.10 16.23 9.81
CA LEU A 337 -16.71 17.34 10.69
C LEU A 337 -17.34 18.68 10.30
N THR A 338 -17.42 18.97 9.00
CA THR A 338 -17.78 20.31 8.52
C THR A 338 -19.20 20.38 7.96
N GLY A 339 -19.84 19.25 7.70
CA GLY A 339 -21.14 19.20 7.02
C GLY A 339 -21.09 19.64 5.55
N CYS A 340 -19.90 19.80 4.96
CA CYS A 340 -19.75 20.28 3.58
C CYS A 340 -20.23 19.23 2.56
N THR A 341 -20.51 19.70 1.35
CA THR A 341 -20.89 18.81 0.24
C THR A 341 -19.70 17.98 -0.25
N LEU A 342 -19.99 16.81 -0.82
CA LEU A 342 -18.98 15.92 -1.41
C LEU A 342 -18.04 16.67 -2.39
N LYS A 343 -18.61 17.49 -3.29
CA LYS A 343 -17.81 18.27 -4.26
C LYS A 343 -16.82 19.22 -3.57
N LYS A 344 -17.27 19.93 -2.53
CA LYS A 344 -16.41 20.86 -1.77
C LYS A 344 -15.33 20.09 -1.02
N ALA A 345 -15.67 18.97 -0.37
CA ALA A 345 -14.70 18.10 0.30
C ALA A 345 -13.62 17.60 -0.67
N VAL A 346 -14.01 17.11 -1.85
CA VAL A 346 -13.08 16.65 -2.89
C VAL A 346 -12.15 17.77 -3.33
N LEU A 347 -12.67 18.93 -3.73
CA LEU A 347 -11.84 20.04 -4.25
C LEU A 347 -10.84 20.55 -3.21
N CYS A 348 -11.27 20.73 -1.95
CA CYS A 348 -10.38 21.17 -0.89
C CYS A 348 -9.28 20.14 -0.60
N ASN A 349 -9.62 18.85 -0.62
CA ASN A 349 -8.65 17.78 -0.35
C ASN A 349 -7.70 17.51 -1.53
N ILE A 350 -8.11 17.70 -2.78
CA ILE A 350 -7.18 17.71 -3.92
C ILE A 350 -6.07 18.73 -3.69
N ALA A 351 -6.44 19.98 -3.40
CA ALA A 351 -5.46 21.05 -3.15
C ALA A 351 -4.56 20.71 -1.94
N ALA A 352 -5.16 20.25 -0.83
CA ALA A 352 -4.42 19.90 0.38
C ALA A 352 -3.41 18.76 0.12
N ILE A 353 -3.83 17.67 -0.52
CA ILE A 353 -2.96 16.52 -0.79
C ILE A 353 -1.84 16.89 -1.77
N ILE A 354 -2.12 17.64 -2.83
CA ILE A 354 -1.07 18.08 -3.76
C ILE A 354 -0.02 18.90 -3.00
N ILE A 355 -0.43 19.90 -2.22
CA ILE A 355 0.49 20.75 -1.46
C ILE A 355 1.31 19.93 -0.46
N LEU A 356 0.66 19.04 0.30
CA LEU A 356 1.31 18.20 1.30
C LEU A 356 2.24 17.15 0.69
N SER A 357 2.00 16.70 -0.54
CA SER A 357 2.87 15.74 -1.23
C SER A 357 4.10 16.37 -1.88
N LEU A 358 4.09 17.69 -2.14
CA LEU A 358 5.25 18.38 -2.72
C LEU A 358 6.56 18.18 -1.94
N PRO A 359 6.61 18.23 -0.60
CA PRO A 359 7.83 17.95 0.14
C PRO A 359 8.46 16.57 -0.16
N CYS A 360 7.63 15.53 -0.35
CA CYS A 360 8.11 14.20 -0.73
C CYS A 360 8.71 14.17 -2.15
N VAL A 361 8.16 14.97 -3.07
CA VAL A 361 8.70 15.13 -4.43
C VAL A 361 9.99 15.95 -4.40
N LEU A 362 9.99 17.08 -3.71
CA LEU A 362 11.11 18.02 -3.69
C LEU A 362 12.30 17.55 -2.88
N GLY A 363 12.10 16.65 -1.91
CA GLY A 363 13.14 16.08 -1.07
C GLY A 363 14.23 15.31 -1.85
N PHE A 364 13.93 14.83 -3.05
CA PHE A 364 14.91 14.14 -3.92
C PHE A 364 15.70 15.08 -4.84
N ASN A 365 15.32 16.34 -4.93
CA ASN A 365 15.91 17.29 -5.90
C ASN A 365 16.15 18.67 -5.28
N LEU A 366 15.17 19.59 -5.33
CA LEU A 366 15.33 20.98 -4.86
C LEU A 366 15.61 21.09 -3.36
N TRP A 367 15.14 20.15 -2.54
CA TRP A 367 15.33 20.07 -1.09
C TRP A 367 16.22 18.91 -0.66
N SER A 368 17.07 18.39 -1.57
CA SER A 368 17.97 17.27 -1.28
C SER A 368 18.98 17.54 -0.15
N SER A 369 19.25 18.81 0.15
CA SER A 369 20.07 19.20 1.31
C SER A 369 19.35 19.09 2.66
N PHE A 370 18.01 18.94 2.66
CA PHE A 370 17.23 18.75 3.87
C PHE A 370 17.13 17.26 4.20
N ALA A 371 17.97 16.80 5.12
CA ALA A 371 18.05 15.41 5.57
C ALA A 371 17.48 15.27 6.99
N PRO A 372 16.14 15.09 7.15
CA PRO A 372 15.45 15.20 8.44
C PRO A 372 15.82 14.09 9.44
N LEU A 373 16.32 12.95 8.96
CA LEU A 373 16.71 11.78 9.77
C LEU A 373 18.24 11.51 9.74
N GLY A 374 19.03 12.45 9.20
CA GLY A 374 20.46 12.30 9.00
C GLY A 374 20.86 12.17 7.52
N GLU A 375 22.16 12.12 7.26
CA GLU A 375 22.70 12.06 5.88
C GLU A 375 22.07 10.93 5.07
N GLY A 376 21.67 11.25 3.83
CA GLY A 376 21.02 10.33 2.91
C GLY A 376 19.53 10.15 3.09
N SER A 377 18.93 10.72 4.14
CA SER A 377 17.47 10.67 4.33
C SER A 377 16.74 11.79 3.58
N THR A 378 15.50 11.53 3.24
CA THR A 378 14.61 12.47 2.54
C THR A 378 13.33 12.74 3.34
N VAL A 379 12.51 13.68 2.89
CA VAL A 379 11.18 13.92 3.48
C VAL A 379 10.27 12.68 3.31
N LEU A 380 10.49 11.87 2.26
CA LEU A 380 9.75 10.62 2.07
C LEU A 380 10.06 9.63 3.19
N ASP A 381 11.32 9.50 3.60
CA ASP A 381 11.73 8.62 4.71
C ASP A 381 11.11 9.09 6.04
N LEU A 382 11.09 10.41 6.28
CA LEU A 382 10.41 11.00 7.43
C LEU A 382 8.91 10.65 7.43
N SER A 383 8.25 10.70 6.28
CA SER A 383 6.83 10.34 6.16
C SER A 383 6.60 8.86 6.44
N LEU A 384 7.51 7.97 6.00
CA LEU A 384 7.44 6.53 6.21
C LEU A 384 7.61 6.15 7.69
N ILE A 385 8.50 6.80 8.43
CA ILE A 385 8.77 6.45 9.82
C ILE A 385 7.58 6.77 10.74
N HIS A 386 6.76 7.76 10.40
CA HIS A 386 5.58 8.16 11.17
C HIS A 386 4.35 7.28 10.91
N ILE A 387 4.42 6.41 9.93
CA ILE A 387 3.37 5.47 9.57
C ILE A 387 3.60 4.12 10.21
#